data_030539031d504c9f8d2b821e2aeb6517
#
_entry.id   030539031d504c9f8d2b821e2aeb6517
#
_cell.length_a   1.000
_cell.length_b   1.000
_cell.length_c   1.000
_cell.angle_alpha   90.00
_cell.angle_beta   90.00
_cell.angle_gamma   90.00
#
_symmetry.space_group_name_H-M   'P 1'
#
loop_
_entity.id
_entity.type
_entity.pdbx_description
1 polymer ?
#
loop_
_entity_poly.entity_id
_entity_poly.type
_entity_poly.pdbx_seq_one_letter_code
_entity_poly.pdbx_strand_id
1 'polypeptide(L)'
;MKDNVLAAGQRPTSTKKKAPRLIRRHPAFPAIRITPYAWAKLLHLRDLGPTEIGGFGISAAGEPLLIEEVALVSQACDWASVLLDDAAVADYFDRQVEAGRRPEEFGRVWIHTHPGNCPRPSATDEETFARVFGHCDWAVMLIVAAGGATYARLAFGVGPGGSWEIPVEVDFQSSFPAADHEAWQAEYDAT
;
A
#
# COMPACT_ATOMS: atom_id res chain seq x y z
N MET A 1 -20.99 16.74 78.31
CA MET A 1 -20.01 17.04 77.27
C MET A 1 -19.82 15.79 76.51
N LYS A 2 -20.32 15.71 75.30
CA LYS A 2 -20.19 14.55 74.38
C LYS A 2 -19.49 15.05 73.13
N ASP A 3 -18.24 14.65 72.95
CA ASP A 3 -17.44 14.99 71.80
C ASP A 3 -17.89 14.15 70.62
N ASN A 4 -18.25 14.83 69.53
CA ASN A 4 -18.72 14.26 68.28
C ASN A 4 -17.52 14.20 67.31
N VAL A 5 -16.94 13.00 67.08
CA VAL A 5 -15.85 12.79 66.15
C VAL A 5 -16.45 12.48 64.79
N LEU A 6 -16.25 13.38 63.83
CA LEU A 6 -16.65 13.21 62.42
C LEU A 6 -15.72 12.20 61.73
N ALA A 7 -16.30 11.13 61.21
CA ALA A 7 -15.61 10.11 60.40
C ALA A 7 -15.31 10.68 59.01
N ALA A 8 -14.02 10.66 58.62
CA ALA A 8 -13.55 11.03 57.30
C ALA A 8 -13.98 10.01 56.24
N GLY A 9 -14.79 10.46 55.27
CA GLY A 9 -15.23 9.64 54.15
C GLY A 9 -14.08 9.23 53.20
N GLN A 10 -13.89 7.95 53.05
CA GLN A 10 -12.97 7.40 52.05
C GLN A 10 -13.55 7.58 50.66
N ARG A 11 -12.80 8.22 49.75
CA ARG A 11 -13.14 8.34 48.33
C ARG A 11 -12.90 6.99 47.64
N PRO A 12 -13.82 6.51 46.80
CA PRO A 12 -13.58 5.29 46.05
C PRO A 12 -12.48 5.48 44.99
N THR A 13 -11.44 4.69 45.07
CA THR A 13 -10.38 4.63 44.04
C THR A 13 -10.93 3.93 42.79
N SER A 14 -11.17 4.74 41.74
CA SER A 14 -11.56 4.25 40.42
C SER A 14 -10.37 3.52 39.76
N THR A 15 -10.36 2.20 39.83
CA THR A 15 -9.46 1.38 39.02
C THR A 15 -9.93 1.39 37.57
N LYS A 16 -9.33 2.21 36.74
CA LYS A 16 -9.49 2.16 35.28
C LYS A 16 -9.02 0.79 34.78
N LYS A 17 -9.96 -0.09 34.46
CA LYS A 17 -9.67 -1.34 33.75
C LYS A 17 -9.06 -0.96 32.39
N LYS A 18 -7.77 -1.31 32.18
CA LYS A 18 -7.14 -1.23 30.86
C LYS A 18 -7.93 -2.12 29.91
N ALA A 19 -8.41 -1.55 28.80
CA ALA A 19 -9.02 -2.32 27.71
C ALA A 19 -8.04 -3.41 27.25
N PRO A 20 -8.51 -4.62 26.94
CA PRO A 20 -7.64 -5.66 26.43
C PRO A 20 -6.98 -5.19 25.13
N ARG A 21 -5.66 -5.23 25.10
CA ARG A 21 -4.87 -4.96 23.91
C ARG A 21 -5.16 -6.11 22.93
N LEU A 22 -5.88 -5.82 21.86
CA LEU A 22 -6.07 -6.76 20.75
C LEU A 22 -4.67 -7.17 20.25
N ILE A 23 -4.27 -8.41 20.54
CA ILE A 23 -3.07 -9.01 19.97
C ILE A 23 -3.43 -9.26 18.50
N ARG A 24 -2.97 -8.37 17.60
CA ARG A 24 -3.00 -8.63 16.15
C ARG A 24 -2.23 -9.94 15.92
N ARG A 25 -2.92 -11.01 15.58
CA ARG A 25 -2.27 -12.23 15.08
C ARG A 25 -1.76 -11.84 13.68
N HIS A 26 -0.46 -11.68 13.54
CA HIS A 26 0.15 -11.65 12.21
C HIS A 26 -0.23 -12.96 11.51
N PRO A 27 -0.72 -12.93 10.26
CA PRO A 27 -0.94 -14.14 9.50
C PRO A 27 0.36 -14.95 9.46
N ALA A 28 0.26 -16.26 9.42
CA ALA A 28 1.43 -17.16 9.36
C ALA A 28 2.27 -16.93 8.09
N PHE A 29 1.68 -16.29 7.06
CA PHE A 29 2.33 -15.83 5.86
C PHE A 29 2.08 -14.32 5.66
N PRO A 30 3.06 -13.57 5.12
CA PRO A 30 2.83 -12.18 4.75
C PRO A 30 1.75 -12.10 3.67
N ALA A 31 0.89 -11.08 3.75
CA ALA A 31 -0.06 -10.69 2.72
C ALA A 31 0.13 -9.21 2.42
N ILE A 32 0.04 -8.80 1.16
CA ILE A 32 -0.12 -7.39 0.85
C ILE A 32 -1.58 -7.01 1.14
N ARG A 33 -1.77 -6.02 1.99
CA ARG A 33 -3.08 -5.47 2.32
C ARG A 33 -3.24 -4.13 1.64
N ILE A 34 -4.43 -3.84 1.20
CA ILE A 34 -4.75 -2.58 0.54
C ILE A 34 -6.04 -2.01 1.15
N THR A 35 -6.06 -0.72 1.49
CA THR A 35 -7.28 -0.10 2.01
C THR A 35 -8.38 -0.10 0.95
N PRO A 36 -9.67 -0.08 1.33
CA PRO A 36 -10.76 -0.01 0.37
C PRO A 36 -10.69 1.21 -0.55
N TYR A 37 -10.18 2.34 -0.06
CA TYR A 37 -9.96 3.55 -0.87
C TYR A 37 -8.91 3.31 -1.97
N ALA A 38 -7.71 2.86 -1.60
CA ALA A 38 -6.64 2.58 -2.55
C ALA A 38 -7.02 1.46 -3.53
N TRP A 39 -7.77 0.45 -3.06
CA TRP A 39 -8.31 -0.60 -3.91
C TRP A 39 -9.31 -0.07 -4.93
N ALA A 40 -10.27 0.76 -4.50
CA ALA A 40 -11.26 1.37 -5.40
C ALA A 40 -10.60 2.27 -6.44
N LYS A 41 -9.59 3.09 -6.03
CA LYS A 41 -8.78 3.90 -6.95
C LYS A 41 -8.08 3.02 -7.98
N LEU A 42 -7.40 1.97 -7.56
CA LEU A 42 -6.67 1.08 -8.46
C LEU A 42 -7.59 0.40 -9.49
N LEU A 43 -8.77 -0.05 -9.06
CA LEU A 43 -9.77 -0.61 -9.98
C LEU A 43 -10.29 0.44 -10.96
N HIS A 44 -10.56 1.66 -10.49
CA HIS A 44 -10.99 2.77 -11.34
C HIS A 44 -9.92 3.09 -12.39
N LEU A 45 -8.66 3.28 -11.99
CA LEU A 45 -7.54 3.56 -12.88
C LEU A 45 -7.34 2.47 -13.93
N ARG A 46 -7.46 1.20 -13.53
CA ARG A 46 -7.38 0.05 -14.45
C ARG A 46 -8.42 0.13 -15.57
N ASP A 47 -9.61 0.61 -15.25
CA ASP A 47 -10.76 0.59 -16.16
C ASP A 47 -10.87 1.87 -17.03
N LEU A 48 -10.00 2.87 -16.84
CA LEU A 48 -10.02 4.13 -17.59
C LEU A 48 -9.50 4.02 -19.03
N GLY A 49 -8.63 3.08 -19.31
CA GLY A 49 -8.02 2.97 -20.64
C GLY A 49 -7.76 1.52 -21.08
N PRO A 50 -7.41 1.34 -22.37
CA PRO A 50 -7.12 0.02 -22.93
C PRO A 50 -5.68 -0.46 -22.67
N THR A 51 -4.83 0.39 -22.10
CA THR A 51 -3.41 0.12 -21.86
C THR A 51 -3.16 -0.27 -20.41
N GLU A 52 -1.98 -0.77 -20.14
CA GLU A 52 -1.48 -0.88 -18.79
C GLU A 52 -1.33 0.51 -18.16
N ILE A 53 -1.40 0.57 -16.85
CA ILE A 53 -1.02 1.76 -16.07
C ILE A 53 -0.22 1.29 -14.86
N GLY A 54 0.83 2.05 -14.50
CA GLY A 54 1.72 1.73 -13.39
C GLY A 54 1.93 2.89 -12.43
N GLY A 55 2.40 2.56 -11.24
CA GLY A 55 2.69 3.53 -10.20
C GLY A 55 3.26 2.89 -8.94
N PHE A 56 3.21 3.65 -7.87
CA PHE A 56 3.73 3.25 -6.57
C PHE A 56 2.60 3.08 -5.55
N GLY A 57 2.68 2.01 -4.77
CA GLY A 57 1.88 1.88 -3.56
C GLY A 57 2.55 2.63 -2.40
N ILE A 58 1.78 3.49 -1.74
CA ILE A 58 2.21 4.19 -0.53
C ILE A 58 1.71 3.39 0.67
N SER A 59 2.64 2.92 1.49
CA SER A 59 2.34 2.11 2.66
C SER A 59 2.04 2.96 3.89
N ALA A 60 1.22 2.42 4.78
CA ALA A 60 0.98 3.00 6.10
C ALA A 60 2.27 3.05 6.92
N ALA A 61 2.44 4.11 7.71
CA ALA A 61 3.59 4.27 8.59
C ALA A 61 3.72 3.08 9.57
N GLY A 62 4.85 2.38 9.51
CA GLY A 62 5.12 1.20 10.35
C GLY A 62 4.43 -0.09 9.92
N GLU A 63 3.65 -0.10 8.82
CA GLU A 63 3.03 -1.29 8.25
C GLU A 63 3.36 -1.40 6.74
N PRO A 64 4.56 -1.86 6.39
CA PRO A 64 5.09 -1.78 5.01
C PRO A 64 4.30 -2.58 3.96
N LEU A 65 3.46 -3.51 4.37
CA LEU A 65 2.59 -4.29 3.50
C LEU A 65 1.10 -3.86 3.59
N LEU A 66 0.79 -2.70 4.18
CA LEU A 66 -0.54 -2.09 4.14
C LEU A 66 -0.50 -0.86 3.23
N ILE A 67 -1.09 -0.95 2.06
CA ILE A 67 -1.16 0.13 1.08
C ILE A 67 -2.36 1.02 1.38
N GLU A 68 -2.10 2.30 1.63
CA GLU A 68 -3.14 3.31 1.90
C GLU A 68 -3.48 4.16 0.68
N GLU A 69 -2.51 4.28 -0.26
CA GLU A 69 -2.66 5.13 -1.44
C GLU A 69 -1.93 4.49 -2.64
N VAL A 70 -2.39 4.81 -3.84
CA VAL A 70 -1.74 4.49 -5.12
C VAL A 70 -1.40 5.80 -5.81
N ALA A 71 -0.13 6.02 -6.09
CA ALA A 71 0.36 7.22 -6.76
C ALA A 71 0.82 6.87 -8.18
N LEU A 72 0.29 7.59 -9.16
CA LEU A 72 0.77 7.53 -10.54
C LEU A 72 1.94 8.49 -10.73
N VAL A 73 2.75 8.19 -11.72
CA VAL A 73 3.81 9.08 -12.23
C VAL A 73 3.72 9.12 -13.74
N SER A 74 4.20 10.18 -14.38
CA SER A 74 4.22 10.29 -15.84
C SER A 74 4.90 9.05 -16.45
N GLN A 75 4.29 8.50 -17.48
CA GLN A 75 4.66 7.20 -18.05
C GLN A 75 4.25 7.07 -19.50
N ALA A 76 4.97 6.24 -20.23
CA ALA A 76 4.56 5.75 -21.54
C ALA A 76 4.02 4.33 -21.40
N CYS A 77 2.76 4.13 -21.74
CA CYS A 77 2.09 2.85 -21.59
C CYS A 77 1.63 2.30 -22.94
N ASP A 78 1.72 0.99 -23.08
CA ASP A 78 1.03 0.25 -24.13
C ASP A 78 0.20 -0.90 -23.53
N TRP A 79 -0.25 -1.83 -24.36
CA TRP A 79 -1.10 -2.93 -23.91
C TRP A 79 -0.33 -4.04 -23.17
N ALA A 80 1.00 -3.95 -23.10
CA ALA A 80 1.88 -4.99 -22.53
C ALA A 80 3.10 -4.42 -21.79
N SER A 81 3.19 -3.10 -21.59
CA SER A 81 4.31 -2.48 -20.88
C SER A 81 3.98 -1.13 -20.26
N VAL A 82 4.65 -0.85 -19.16
CA VAL A 82 4.68 0.45 -18.46
C VAL A 82 6.12 0.91 -18.38
N LEU A 83 6.41 2.06 -18.98
CA LEU A 83 7.70 2.73 -18.88
C LEU A 83 7.52 4.05 -18.12
N LEU A 84 7.94 4.08 -16.86
CA LEU A 84 7.89 5.29 -16.03
C LEU A 84 8.94 6.30 -16.51
N ASP A 85 8.57 7.59 -16.53
CA ASP A 85 9.48 8.69 -16.81
C ASP A 85 10.43 8.93 -15.62
N ASP A 86 11.73 8.86 -15.87
CA ASP A 86 12.74 8.95 -14.80
C ASP A 86 12.70 10.29 -14.06
N ALA A 87 12.41 11.41 -14.75
CA ALA A 87 12.29 12.71 -14.11
C ALA A 87 11.04 12.79 -13.23
N ALA A 88 9.91 12.26 -13.72
CA ALA A 88 8.68 12.20 -12.96
C ALA A 88 8.81 11.28 -11.72
N VAL A 89 9.57 10.20 -11.83
CA VAL A 89 9.90 9.34 -10.67
C VAL A 89 10.74 10.12 -9.67
N ALA A 90 11.77 10.86 -10.11
CA ALA A 90 12.58 11.68 -9.21
C ALA A 90 11.74 12.74 -8.49
N ASP A 91 10.90 13.49 -9.22
CA ASP A 91 9.97 14.47 -8.66
C ASP A 91 8.98 13.83 -7.67
N TYR A 92 8.50 12.63 -7.95
CA TYR A 92 7.65 11.88 -7.03
C TYR A 92 8.39 11.57 -5.72
N PHE A 93 9.62 11.07 -5.81
CA PHE A 93 10.44 10.77 -4.63
C PHE A 93 10.70 12.02 -3.78
N ASP A 94 11.05 13.14 -4.40
CA ASP A 94 11.29 14.41 -3.72
C ASP A 94 10.02 14.87 -2.96
N ARG A 95 8.85 14.85 -3.61
CA ARG A 95 7.57 15.19 -2.96
C ARG A 95 7.25 14.28 -1.76
N GLN A 96 7.52 12.98 -1.86
CA GLN A 96 7.26 12.06 -0.75
C GLN A 96 8.19 12.30 0.44
N VAL A 97 9.47 12.59 0.18
CA VAL A 97 10.45 12.96 1.22
C VAL A 97 10.08 14.29 1.87
N GLU A 98 9.68 15.31 1.08
CA GLU A 98 9.18 16.59 1.61
C GLU A 98 7.92 16.42 2.47
N ALA A 99 7.05 15.45 2.14
CA ALA A 99 5.91 15.08 2.97
C ALA A 99 6.30 14.30 4.24
N GLY A 100 7.59 14.08 4.49
CA GLY A 100 8.12 13.42 5.68
C GLY A 100 8.06 11.89 5.64
N ARG A 101 7.81 11.31 4.47
CA ARG A 101 7.79 9.84 4.31
C ARG A 101 9.20 9.29 4.09
N ARG A 102 9.40 8.06 4.51
CA ARG A 102 10.65 7.32 4.27
C ARG A 102 10.54 6.53 2.97
N PRO A 103 11.66 6.33 2.23
CA PRO A 103 11.64 5.56 0.98
C PRO A 103 10.99 4.17 1.07
N GLU A 104 11.06 3.54 2.25
CA GLU A 104 10.41 2.24 2.50
C GLU A 104 8.88 2.32 2.47
N GLU A 105 8.30 3.51 2.66
CA GLU A 105 6.86 3.72 2.70
C GLU A 105 6.25 4.00 1.33
N PHE A 106 7.05 4.50 0.36
CA PHE A 106 6.52 4.92 -0.94
C PHE A 106 7.28 4.38 -2.17
N GLY A 107 8.48 3.83 -1.98
CA GLY A 107 9.36 3.38 -3.07
C GLY A 107 9.60 1.87 -3.10
N ARG A 108 8.76 1.06 -2.45
CA ARG A 108 8.97 -0.40 -2.32
C ARG A 108 7.86 -1.25 -2.95
N VAL A 109 6.74 -0.66 -3.29
CA VAL A 109 5.63 -1.39 -3.92
C VAL A 109 5.40 -0.83 -5.31
N TRP A 110 5.75 -1.62 -6.31
CA TRP A 110 5.42 -1.34 -7.70
C TRP A 110 4.07 -1.96 -8.04
N ILE A 111 3.15 -1.13 -8.49
CA ILE A 111 1.80 -1.53 -8.87
C ILE A 111 1.64 -1.28 -10.36
N HIS A 112 1.09 -2.24 -11.10
CA HIS A 112 0.62 -2.00 -12.46
C HIS A 112 -0.60 -2.85 -12.78
N THR A 113 -1.28 -2.48 -13.86
CA THR A 113 -2.51 -3.15 -14.29
C THR A 113 -2.27 -3.89 -15.59
N HIS A 114 -3.02 -4.98 -15.78
CA HIS A 114 -3.07 -5.68 -17.05
C HIS A 114 -4.46 -5.53 -17.68
N PRO A 115 -4.60 -5.07 -18.92
CA PRO A 115 -5.88 -4.96 -19.61
C PRO A 115 -6.50 -6.33 -19.94
N GLY A 116 -5.67 -7.39 -19.94
CA GLY A 116 -6.12 -8.78 -20.07
C GLY A 116 -6.53 -9.40 -18.72
N ASN A 117 -7.00 -10.66 -18.76
CA ASN A 117 -7.46 -11.36 -17.55
C ASN A 117 -6.33 -12.07 -16.77
N CYS A 118 -5.10 -12.09 -17.29
CA CYS A 118 -3.98 -12.75 -16.66
C CYS A 118 -3.18 -11.77 -15.80
N PRO A 119 -3.09 -11.95 -14.46
CA PRO A 119 -2.31 -11.08 -13.59
C PRO A 119 -0.84 -11.51 -13.50
N ARG A 120 -0.40 -12.53 -14.25
CA ARG A 120 0.99 -12.99 -14.19
C ARG A 120 1.93 -12.01 -14.86
N PRO A 121 3.10 -11.73 -14.26
CA PRO A 121 4.07 -10.82 -14.83
C PRO A 121 4.57 -11.31 -16.19
N SER A 122 4.77 -10.38 -17.11
CA SER A 122 5.44 -10.60 -18.38
C SER A 122 6.97 -10.67 -18.20
N ALA A 123 7.71 -11.01 -19.26
CA ALA A 123 9.18 -10.93 -19.23
C ALA A 123 9.65 -9.49 -19.02
N THR A 124 8.97 -8.50 -19.60
CA THR A 124 9.24 -7.07 -19.44
C THR A 124 9.04 -6.63 -18.00
N ASP A 125 8.00 -7.11 -17.32
CA ASP A 125 7.76 -6.81 -15.90
C ASP A 125 8.90 -7.37 -15.03
N GLU A 126 9.33 -8.60 -15.31
CA GLU A 126 10.43 -9.22 -14.59
C GLU A 126 11.75 -8.45 -14.76
N GLU A 127 12.07 -8.04 -15.98
CA GLU A 127 13.26 -7.24 -16.28
C GLU A 127 13.19 -5.86 -15.60
N THR A 128 12.03 -5.19 -15.67
CA THR A 128 11.81 -3.89 -15.03
C THR A 128 11.92 -4.02 -13.51
N PHE A 129 11.27 -5.01 -12.92
CA PHE A 129 11.33 -5.22 -11.47
C PHE A 129 12.76 -5.54 -11.00
N ALA A 130 13.48 -6.40 -11.72
CA ALA A 130 14.87 -6.71 -11.40
C ALA A 130 15.78 -5.48 -11.51
N ARG A 131 15.59 -4.66 -12.55
CA ARG A 131 16.40 -3.46 -12.79
C ARG A 131 16.15 -2.37 -11.74
N VAL A 132 14.89 -2.10 -11.42
CA VAL A 132 14.48 -0.98 -10.55
C VAL A 132 14.57 -1.35 -9.07
N PHE A 133 14.15 -2.56 -8.71
CA PHE A 133 13.99 -2.97 -7.31
C PHE A 133 14.98 -4.05 -6.86
N GLY A 134 15.81 -4.60 -7.78
CA GLY A 134 16.72 -5.71 -7.48
C GLY A 134 17.81 -5.40 -6.44
N HIS A 135 18.08 -4.12 -6.17
CA HIS A 135 19.02 -3.67 -5.14
C HIS A 135 18.35 -3.27 -3.81
N CYS A 136 17.02 -3.39 -3.72
CA CYS A 136 16.30 -3.10 -2.50
C CYS A 136 16.40 -4.26 -1.50
N ASP A 137 16.42 -3.92 -0.21
CA ASP A 137 16.34 -4.93 0.87
C ASP A 137 15.07 -5.77 0.75
N TRP A 138 13.99 -5.15 0.32
CA TRP A 138 12.74 -5.80 -0.06
C TRP A 138 11.96 -4.92 -1.03
N ALA A 139 11.11 -5.54 -1.84
CA ALA A 139 10.13 -4.86 -2.70
C ALA A 139 8.95 -5.78 -3.01
N VAL A 140 7.83 -5.20 -3.41
CA VAL A 140 6.63 -5.92 -3.86
C VAL A 140 6.30 -5.52 -5.29
N MET A 141 6.04 -6.51 -6.14
CA MET A 141 5.32 -6.36 -7.40
C MET A 141 3.86 -6.70 -7.15
N LEU A 142 2.93 -5.81 -7.48
CA LEU A 142 1.49 -6.02 -7.40
C LEU A 142 0.86 -5.76 -8.77
N ILE A 143 0.19 -6.77 -9.32
CA ILE A 143 -0.49 -6.69 -10.62
C ILE A 143 -1.98 -6.90 -10.41
N VAL A 144 -2.80 -6.04 -11.03
CA VAL A 144 -4.27 -6.18 -11.04
C VAL A 144 -4.73 -6.27 -12.49
N ALA A 145 -5.24 -7.44 -12.87
CA ALA A 145 -5.77 -7.70 -14.20
C ALA A 145 -7.25 -7.28 -14.33
N ALA A 146 -7.74 -7.20 -15.57
CA ALA A 146 -9.17 -7.05 -15.83
C ALA A 146 -9.95 -8.14 -15.07
N GLY A 147 -11.16 -7.79 -14.59
CA GLY A 147 -11.96 -8.71 -13.78
C GLY A 147 -11.51 -8.84 -12.31
N GLY A 148 -10.45 -8.14 -11.88
CA GLY A 148 -9.99 -8.09 -10.49
C GLY A 148 -9.07 -9.25 -10.07
N ALA A 149 -8.61 -10.08 -10.99
CA ALA A 149 -7.58 -11.07 -10.70
C ALA A 149 -6.28 -10.37 -10.31
N THR A 150 -5.59 -10.87 -9.29
CA THR A 150 -4.39 -10.24 -8.73
C THR A 150 -3.21 -11.20 -8.70
N TYR A 151 -2.03 -10.63 -8.76
CA TYR A 151 -0.77 -11.29 -8.45
C TYR A 151 0.05 -10.35 -7.56
N ALA A 152 0.62 -10.86 -6.49
CA ALA A 152 1.60 -10.12 -5.71
C ALA A 152 2.79 -11.01 -5.37
N ARG A 153 3.99 -10.44 -5.48
CA ARG A 153 5.24 -11.09 -5.13
C ARG A 153 6.08 -10.18 -4.24
N LEU A 154 6.39 -10.66 -3.05
CA LEU A 154 7.39 -10.06 -2.17
C LEU A 154 8.76 -10.63 -2.52
N ALA A 155 9.69 -9.78 -2.94
CA ALA A 155 11.11 -10.08 -3.09
C ALA A 155 11.90 -9.45 -1.95
N PHE A 156 12.99 -10.09 -1.54
CA PHE A 156 13.90 -9.58 -0.52
C PHE A 156 15.34 -9.94 -0.85
N GLY A 157 16.25 -8.97 -0.65
CA GLY A 157 17.68 -9.09 -0.97
C GLY A 157 18.57 -9.36 0.24
N VAL A 158 17.99 -9.49 1.44
CA VAL A 158 18.75 -9.74 2.68
C VAL A 158 19.11 -11.22 2.84
N GLY A 159 20.28 -11.51 3.39
CA GLY A 159 20.78 -12.89 3.52
C GLY A 159 20.98 -13.54 2.15
N PRO A 160 20.49 -14.77 1.92
CA PRO A 160 20.56 -15.44 0.62
C PRO A 160 19.61 -14.85 -0.43
N GLY A 161 18.73 -13.92 -0.04
CA GLY A 161 17.67 -13.40 -0.90
C GLY A 161 16.59 -14.42 -1.24
N GLY A 162 15.53 -13.96 -1.90
CA GLY A 162 14.45 -14.82 -2.36
C GLY A 162 13.19 -14.04 -2.70
N SER A 163 12.15 -14.75 -3.12
CA SER A 163 10.84 -14.16 -3.36
C SER A 163 9.73 -15.17 -3.12
N TRP A 164 8.56 -14.66 -2.70
CA TRP A 164 7.34 -15.44 -2.50
C TRP A 164 6.15 -14.76 -3.13
N GLU A 165 5.30 -15.54 -3.77
CA GLU A 165 3.96 -15.10 -4.11
C GLU A 165 3.16 -14.97 -2.82
N ILE A 166 2.53 -13.81 -2.60
CA ILE A 166 1.78 -13.50 -1.39
C ILE A 166 0.34 -13.13 -1.76
N PRO A 167 -0.64 -13.42 -0.89
CA PRO A 167 -2.02 -13.02 -1.14
C PRO A 167 -2.21 -11.50 -1.12
N VAL A 168 -3.22 -11.04 -1.86
CA VAL A 168 -3.71 -9.65 -1.85
C VAL A 168 -5.02 -9.61 -1.08
N GLU A 169 -5.12 -8.76 -0.07
CA GLU A 169 -6.28 -8.65 0.81
C GLU A 169 -6.73 -7.21 0.92
N VAL A 170 -8.05 -6.97 0.83
CA VAL A 170 -8.62 -5.64 1.12
C VAL A 170 -8.83 -5.50 2.63
N ASP A 171 -8.21 -4.49 3.22
CA ASP A 171 -8.26 -4.24 4.67
C ASP A 171 -9.44 -3.31 5.04
N PHE A 172 -10.57 -3.91 5.41
CA PHE A 172 -11.73 -3.16 5.90
C PHE A 172 -11.63 -2.78 7.39
N GLN A 173 -10.51 -3.05 8.07
CA GLN A 173 -10.35 -2.72 9.50
C GLN A 173 -9.89 -1.28 9.71
N SER A 174 -9.22 -0.69 8.73
CA SER A 174 -8.79 0.69 8.74
C SER A 174 -9.91 1.63 8.26
N SER A 175 -9.99 2.83 8.82
CA SER A 175 -10.86 3.88 8.27
C SER A 175 -10.31 4.35 6.92
N PHE A 176 -11.21 4.67 5.99
CA PHE A 176 -10.84 5.14 4.66
C PHE A 176 -11.80 6.25 4.20
N PRO A 177 -11.34 7.20 3.35
CA PRO A 177 -12.18 8.24 2.79
C PRO A 177 -13.15 7.69 1.75
N ALA A 178 -14.11 8.52 1.34
CA ALA A 178 -14.95 8.23 0.18
C ALA A 178 -14.13 8.27 -1.12
N ALA A 179 -14.62 7.58 -2.16
CA ALA A 179 -14.00 7.63 -3.47
C ALA A 179 -14.03 9.05 -4.05
N ASP A 180 -12.94 9.47 -4.67
CA ASP A 180 -12.78 10.77 -5.33
C ASP A 180 -12.43 10.54 -6.82
N HIS A 181 -13.46 10.22 -7.60
CA HIS A 181 -13.30 9.89 -9.01
C HIS A 181 -12.78 11.08 -9.83
N GLU A 182 -13.10 12.31 -9.45
CA GLU A 182 -12.64 13.52 -10.16
C GLU A 182 -11.12 13.71 -9.99
N ALA A 183 -10.62 13.56 -8.76
CA ALA A 183 -9.19 13.63 -8.49
C ALA A 183 -8.43 12.48 -9.17
N TRP A 184 -8.97 11.27 -9.16
CA TRP A 184 -8.35 10.11 -9.80
C TRP A 184 -8.30 10.23 -11.32
N GLN A 185 -9.37 10.78 -11.93
CA GLN A 185 -9.38 11.05 -13.37
C GLN A 185 -8.34 12.11 -13.74
N ALA A 186 -8.26 13.21 -12.97
CA ALA A 186 -7.28 14.25 -13.22
C ALA A 186 -5.82 13.74 -13.09
N GLU A 187 -5.55 12.84 -12.12
CA GLU A 187 -4.25 12.19 -11.97
C GLU A 187 -3.93 11.28 -13.18
N TYR A 188 -4.91 10.52 -13.65
CA TYR A 188 -4.76 9.67 -14.84
C TYR A 188 -4.47 10.51 -16.11
N ASP A 189 -5.22 11.60 -16.32
CA ASP A 189 -5.08 12.46 -17.50
C ASP A 189 -3.73 13.21 -17.54
N ALA A 190 -3.03 13.30 -16.39
CA ALA A 190 -1.73 13.93 -16.26
C ALA A 190 -0.55 12.95 -16.46
N THR A 191 -0.82 11.66 -16.62
CA THR A 191 0.22 10.63 -16.81
C THR A 191 0.52 10.39 -18.28
#